data_0ed6180977dedb38a9e1a63f94054301
#
_entry.id   0ed6180977dedb38a9e1a63f94054301
#
_cell.length_a   1.000
_cell.length_b   1.000
_cell.length_c   1.000
_cell.angle_alpha   90.00
_cell.angle_beta   90.00
_cell.angle_gamma   90.00
#
_symmetry.space_group_name_H-M   'P 1'
#
loop_
_entity.id
_entity.type
_entity.pdbx_description
1 polymer ?
#
loop_
_entity_poly.entity_id
_entity_poly.type
_entity_poly.pdbx_seq_one_letter_code
_entity_poly.pdbx_strand_id
1 'polypeptide(L)'
;MVYGSRYEDKTGLVIRNLKSGDEKWLAYPVQRDEQESIAPQGVLPGMAFTPDSKAVIASYGGKIWRLPVDGSNAVEIPFSADVRLELGPRLYTSYGIKDTTHALATQIRDAV
;
A
#
# COMPACT_ATOMS: atom_id res chain seq x y z
N MET A 1 -15.71 -11.64 6.57
CA MET A 1 -14.54 -10.85 7.07
C MET A 1 -13.56 -10.66 5.93
N VAL A 2 -12.95 -9.47 5.82
CA VAL A 2 -11.84 -9.22 4.86
C VAL A 2 -10.59 -8.88 5.64
N TYR A 3 -9.46 -9.37 5.18
CA TYR A 3 -8.16 -9.13 5.81
C TYR A 3 -7.03 -9.23 4.76
N GLY A 4 -5.88 -8.68 5.10
CA GLY A 4 -4.68 -8.82 4.28
C GLY A 4 -4.00 -10.16 4.51
N SER A 5 -3.54 -10.76 3.44
CA SER A 5 -2.73 -11.96 3.49
C SER A 5 -1.55 -11.82 2.55
N ARG A 6 -0.40 -12.30 3.00
CA ARG A 6 0.81 -12.34 2.20
C ARG A 6 0.88 -13.64 1.42
N TYR A 7 1.25 -13.53 0.17
CA TYR A 7 1.62 -14.66 -0.66
C TYR A 7 2.87 -14.30 -1.45
N GLU A 8 3.92 -15.09 -1.29
CA GLU A 8 5.26 -14.80 -1.81
C GLU A 8 5.76 -13.42 -1.35
N ASP A 9 6.07 -12.52 -2.29
CA ASP A 9 6.60 -11.17 -2.08
C ASP A 9 5.53 -10.08 -2.11
N LYS A 10 4.25 -10.43 -2.06
CA LYS A 10 3.13 -9.50 -2.24
C LYS A 10 2.02 -9.74 -1.24
N THR A 11 1.28 -8.66 -0.96
CA THR A 11 0.10 -8.71 -0.12
C THR A 11 -1.15 -8.62 -0.99
N GLY A 12 -2.16 -9.40 -0.63
CA GLY A 12 -3.49 -9.36 -1.23
C GLY A 12 -4.58 -9.23 -0.18
N LEU A 13 -5.80 -9.04 -0.62
CA LEU A 13 -7.00 -9.06 0.22
C LEU A 13 -7.69 -10.41 0.08
N VAL A 14 -7.95 -11.04 1.22
CA VAL A 14 -8.69 -12.30 1.33
C VAL A 14 -10.03 -12.04 1.98
N ILE A 15 -11.08 -12.65 1.44
CA ILE A 15 -12.37 -12.69 2.09
C ILE A 15 -12.61 -14.08 2.67
N ARG A 16 -13.06 -14.12 3.93
CA ARG A 16 -13.42 -15.34 4.66
C ARG A 16 -14.88 -15.34 5.06
N ASN A 17 -15.54 -16.42 4.76
CA ASN A 17 -16.87 -16.71 5.31
C ASN A 17 -16.72 -17.24 6.75
N LEU A 18 -17.25 -16.51 7.72
CA LEU A 18 -17.12 -16.88 9.13
C LEU A 18 -17.94 -18.10 9.54
N LYS A 19 -18.94 -18.48 8.75
CA LYS A 19 -19.77 -19.67 9.05
C LYS A 19 -19.16 -20.95 8.49
N SER A 20 -18.76 -20.93 7.20
CA SER A 20 -18.19 -22.12 6.54
C SER A 20 -16.68 -22.23 6.73
N GLY A 21 -16.00 -21.11 7.03
CA GLY A 21 -14.54 -21.04 7.07
C GLY A 21 -13.88 -20.87 5.71
N ASP A 22 -14.65 -20.90 4.63
CA ASP A 22 -14.10 -20.78 3.26
C ASP A 22 -13.43 -19.44 3.04
N GLU A 23 -12.30 -19.47 2.34
CA GLU A 23 -11.51 -18.30 2.00
C GLU A 23 -11.28 -18.22 0.50
N LYS A 24 -11.23 -17.00 -0.01
CA LYS A 24 -10.81 -16.73 -1.39
C LYS A 24 -10.13 -15.38 -1.51
N TRP A 25 -9.26 -15.24 -2.51
CA TRP A 25 -8.69 -13.96 -2.87
C TRP A 25 -9.78 -13.03 -3.40
N LEU A 26 -9.84 -11.84 -2.82
CA LEU A 26 -10.73 -10.77 -3.28
C LEU A 26 -9.98 -9.86 -4.25
N ALA A 27 -8.72 -9.58 -3.99
CA ALA A 27 -7.80 -8.86 -4.88
C ALA A 27 -6.35 -9.28 -4.60
N TYR A 28 -5.58 -9.51 -5.65
CA TYR A 28 -4.16 -9.84 -5.55
C TYR A 28 -3.42 -9.48 -6.86
N PRO A 29 -2.25 -8.85 -6.80
CA PRO A 29 -1.68 -8.21 -5.61
C PRO A 29 -2.33 -6.84 -5.35
N VAL A 30 -2.35 -6.37 -4.11
CA VAL A 30 -2.78 -5.01 -3.76
C VAL A 30 -1.59 -4.14 -3.37
N GLN A 31 -0.50 -4.73 -2.90
CA GLN A 31 0.69 -4.03 -2.48
C GLN A 31 1.91 -4.94 -2.53
N ARG A 32 3.09 -4.33 -2.69
CA ARG A 32 4.38 -5.00 -2.46
C ARG A 32 4.54 -5.28 -0.98
N ASP A 33 5.33 -6.28 -0.67
CA ASP A 33 5.75 -6.51 0.70
C ASP A 33 6.82 -5.49 1.09
N GLU A 34 6.43 -4.54 1.93
CA GLU A 34 7.30 -3.50 2.47
C GLU A 34 7.55 -3.72 3.97
N GLN A 35 7.92 -4.93 4.37
CA GLN A 35 8.14 -5.29 5.78
C GLN A 35 9.18 -4.40 6.47
N GLU A 36 10.11 -3.84 5.75
CA GLU A 36 11.12 -2.92 6.26
C GLU A 36 10.67 -1.45 6.24
N SER A 37 9.44 -1.18 5.81
CA SER A 37 8.91 0.18 5.82
C SER A 37 8.76 0.67 7.26
N ILE A 38 9.35 1.83 7.55
CA ILE A 38 9.20 2.54 8.83
C ILE A 38 7.83 3.27 8.88
N ALA A 39 6.99 3.08 7.89
CA ALA A 39 5.69 3.72 7.84
C ALA A 39 4.84 3.28 9.05
N PRO A 40 4.36 4.23 9.88
CA PRO A 40 3.56 3.92 11.07
C PRO A 40 2.16 3.40 10.72
N GLN A 41 1.79 3.44 9.45
CA GLN A 41 0.52 2.95 8.94
C GLN A 41 0.73 1.59 8.29
N GLY A 42 -0.18 0.64 8.60
CA GLY A 42 -0.11 -0.69 8.02
C GLY A 42 -0.09 -0.67 6.49
N VAL A 43 0.57 -1.64 5.91
CA VAL A 43 0.72 -1.81 4.45
C VAL A 43 -0.58 -2.14 3.72
N LEU A 44 -1.67 -2.31 4.44
CA LEU A 44 -2.97 -2.62 3.85
C LEU A 44 -3.67 -1.36 3.35
N PRO A 45 -4.35 -1.43 2.20
CA PRO A 45 -5.18 -0.33 1.73
C PRO A 45 -6.33 -0.05 2.70
N GLY A 46 -6.77 1.20 2.75
CA GLY A 46 -8.05 1.54 3.36
C GLY A 46 -9.17 0.75 2.69
N MET A 47 -10.02 0.09 3.46
CA MET A 47 -11.11 -0.73 2.94
C MET A 47 -12.35 -0.68 3.81
N ALA A 48 -13.52 -0.79 3.17
CA ALA A 48 -14.80 -0.84 3.85
C ALA A 48 -15.80 -1.68 3.06
N PHE A 49 -16.70 -2.39 3.75
CA PHE A 49 -17.84 -3.01 3.08
C PHE A 49 -18.84 -1.96 2.61
N THR A 50 -19.48 -2.24 1.48
CA THR A 50 -20.69 -1.50 1.09
C THR A 50 -21.83 -1.77 2.09
N PRO A 51 -22.79 -0.83 2.25
CA PRO A 51 -23.90 -1.00 3.22
C PRO A 51 -24.71 -2.29 3.02
N ASP A 52 -24.81 -2.75 1.78
CA ASP A 52 -25.49 -4.01 1.42
C ASP A 52 -24.59 -5.26 1.62
N SER A 53 -23.36 -5.07 2.05
CA SER A 53 -22.36 -6.13 2.25
C SER A 53 -22.04 -6.97 1.00
N LYS A 54 -22.39 -6.50 -0.19
CA LYS A 54 -22.16 -7.21 -1.46
C LYS A 54 -20.81 -6.91 -2.11
N ALA A 55 -20.14 -5.87 -1.65
CA ALA A 55 -18.82 -5.51 -2.15
C ALA A 55 -17.95 -4.90 -1.06
N VAL A 56 -16.67 -4.85 -1.32
CA VAL A 56 -15.67 -4.10 -0.54
C VAL A 56 -15.14 -2.98 -1.41
N ILE A 57 -15.09 -1.77 -0.88
CA ILE A 57 -14.39 -0.64 -1.49
C ILE A 57 -12.99 -0.63 -0.92
N ALA A 58 -11.98 -0.61 -1.78
CA ALA A 58 -10.58 -0.56 -1.36
C ALA A 58 -9.79 0.40 -2.26
N SER A 59 -8.78 1.07 -1.67
CA SER A 59 -7.90 1.99 -2.40
C SER A 59 -6.50 1.39 -2.53
N TYR A 60 -6.08 1.02 -3.74
CA TYR A 60 -4.73 0.54 -4.01
C TYR A 60 -4.32 0.85 -5.46
N GLY A 61 -3.01 0.87 -5.70
CA GLY A 61 -2.46 1.18 -7.02
C GLY A 61 -2.84 2.58 -7.52
N GLY A 62 -3.06 3.57 -6.60
CA GLY A 62 -3.48 4.92 -6.96
C GLY A 62 -4.93 5.03 -7.44
N LYS A 63 -5.75 4.01 -7.21
CA LYS A 63 -7.14 3.91 -7.68
C LYS A 63 -8.07 3.49 -6.55
N ILE A 64 -9.37 3.69 -6.76
CA ILE A 64 -10.42 3.18 -5.90
C ILE A 64 -11.13 2.05 -6.62
N TRP A 65 -11.30 0.94 -5.92
CA TRP A 65 -11.88 -0.28 -6.47
C TRP A 65 -13.13 -0.71 -5.72
N ARG A 66 -14.11 -1.18 -6.46
CA ARG A 66 -15.24 -1.94 -5.95
C ARG A 66 -14.98 -3.42 -6.21
N LEU A 67 -14.83 -4.19 -5.15
CA LEU A 67 -14.49 -5.61 -5.16
C LEU A 67 -15.73 -6.42 -4.75
N PRO A 68 -16.45 -7.05 -5.69
CA PRO A 68 -17.63 -7.85 -5.36
C PRO A 68 -17.29 -9.06 -4.50
N VAL A 69 -18.11 -9.30 -3.46
CA VAL A 69 -17.92 -10.42 -2.51
C VAL A 69 -18.13 -11.79 -3.17
N ASP A 70 -18.90 -11.85 -4.25
CA ASP A 70 -19.15 -13.09 -5.01
C ASP A 70 -17.94 -13.56 -5.81
N GLY A 71 -16.95 -12.69 -6.01
CA GLY A 71 -15.73 -12.96 -6.79
C GLY A 71 -15.85 -12.60 -8.25
N SER A 72 -16.86 -11.86 -8.64
CA SER A 72 -16.92 -11.24 -9.95
C SER A 72 -15.83 -10.16 -10.11
N ASN A 73 -15.58 -9.70 -11.33
CA ASN A 73 -14.49 -8.79 -11.63
C ASN A 73 -14.53 -7.51 -10.81
N ALA A 74 -13.36 -7.07 -10.34
CA ALA A 74 -13.17 -5.76 -9.73
C ALA A 74 -13.55 -4.65 -10.70
N VAL A 75 -14.23 -3.62 -10.20
CA VAL A 75 -14.65 -2.46 -10.97
C VAL A 75 -13.94 -1.23 -10.43
N GLU A 76 -13.21 -0.51 -11.29
CA GLU A 76 -12.61 0.77 -10.95
C GLU A 76 -13.70 1.83 -10.72
N ILE A 77 -13.59 2.58 -9.65
CA ILE A 77 -14.40 3.76 -9.38
C ILE A 77 -13.60 4.99 -9.81
N PRO A 78 -13.91 5.60 -10.94
CA PRO A 78 -13.17 6.76 -11.41
C PRO A 78 -13.39 7.96 -10.49
N PHE A 79 -12.33 8.73 -10.26
CA PHE A 79 -12.41 10.00 -9.55
C PHE A 79 -11.45 11.02 -10.18
N SER A 80 -11.75 12.29 -9.98
CA SER A 80 -10.86 13.40 -10.29
C SER A 80 -10.74 14.30 -9.08
N ALA A 81 -9.57 14.89 -8.88
CA ALA A 81 -9.32 15.82 -7.81
C ALA A 81 -8.52 17.02 -8.33
N ASP A 82 -9.00 18.23 -8.04
CA ASP A 82 -8.24 19.45 -8.27
C ASP A 82 -7.30 19.66 -7.09
N VAL A 83 -6.00 19.58 -7.35
CA VAL A 83 -4.98 19.77 -6.32
C VAL A 83 -4.26 21.09 -6.56
N ARG A 84 -4.34 21.99 -5.58
CA ARG A 84 -3.52 23.20 -5.52
C ARG A 84 -2.56 23.07 -4.37
N LEU A 85 -1.29 22.98 -4.69
CA LEU A 85 -0.20 22.91 -3.73
C LEU A 85 0.64 24.19 -3.86
N GLU A 86 0.71 24.97 -2.80
CA GLU A 86 1.72 26.01 -2.68
C GLU A 86 3.05 25.37 -2.33
N LEU A 87 3.98 25.40 -3.28
CA LEU A 87 5.34 24.94 -3.02
C LEU A 87 6.10 26.07 -2.32
N GLY A 88 6.64 25.78 -1.16
CA GLY A 88 7.58 26.66 -0.49
C GLY A 88 8.83 26.95 -1.34
N PRO A 89 9.67 27.91 -0.96
CA PRO A 89 10.89 28.22 -1.67
C PRO A 89 11.76 26.94 -1.79
N ARG A 90 12.32 26.74 -2.98
CA ARG A 90 13.19 25.60 -3.25
C ARG A 90 14.42 25.70 -2.36
N LEU A 91 14.51 24.82 -1.37
CA LEU A 91 15.70 24.73 -0.53
C LEU A 91 16.80 24.04 -1.37
N TYR A 92 17.72 24.84 -1.83
CA TYR A 92 18.88 24.37 -2.58
C TYR A 92 20.04 24.23 -1.61
N THR A 93 20.44 22.99 -1.37
CA THR A 93 21.69 22.72 -0.63
C THR A 93 22.75 22.30 -1.63
N SER A 94 23.80 23.11 -1.77
CA SER A 94 24.94 22.73 -2.59
C SER A 94 25.82 21.78 -1.78
N TYR A 95 25.96 20.54 -2.27
CA TYR A 95 26.91 19.59 -1.71
C TYR A 95 28.22 19.64 -2.48
N GLY A 96 29.29 19.99 -1.79
CA GLY A 96 30.64 19.80 -2.33
C GLY A 96 30.97 18.30 -2.32
N ILE A 97 31.04 17.71 -3.51
CA ILE A 97 31.57 16.35 -3.63
C ILE A 97 33.11 16.45 -3.45
N LYS A 98 33.60 15.90 -2.36
CA LYS A 98 35.06 15.82 -2.14
C LYS A 98 35.54 14.55 -2.84
N ASP A 99 36.36 14.74 -3.86
CA ASP A 99 37.09 13.64 -4.51
C ASP A 99 38.30 13.29 -3.62
N THR A 100 38.07 12.39 -2.68
CA THR A 100 39.08 11.92 -1.73
C THR A 100 39.22 10.42 -1.82
N THR A 101 40.40 9.90 -1.58
CA THR A 101 40.66 8.45 -1.57
C THR A 101 40.03 7.72 -0.39
N HIS A 102 39.42 8.45 0.55
CA HIS A 102 38.80 7.90 1.75
C HIS A 102 37.41 8.53 1.97
N ALA A 103 36.43 7.71 2.28
CA ALA A 103 35.11 8.16 2.73
C ALA A 103 35.08 8.20 4.27
N LEU A 104 34.58 9.30 4.83
CA LEU A 104 34.32 9.40 6.25
C LEU A 104 32.93 8.81 6.53
N ALA A 105 32.89 7.70 7.24
CA ALA A 105 31.61 7.15 7.72
C ALA A 105 31.09 8.03 8.86
N THR A 106 29.92 8.63 8.66
CA THR A 106 29.26 9.48 9.65
C THR A 106 28.26 8.70 10.52
N GLN A 107 27.86 7.52 10.10
CA GLN A 107 26.97 6.65 10.85
C GLN A 107 27.32 5.19 10.55
N ILE A 108 27.51 4.40 11.61
CA ILE A 108 27.70 2.95 11.55
C ILE A 108 26.53 2.32 12.28
N ARG A 109 25.83 1.39 11.65
CA ARG A 109 24.77 0.57 12.25
C ARG A 109 25.20 -0.89 12.18
N ASP A 110 24.90 -1.64 13.24
CA ASP A 110 25.11 -3.09 13.31
C ASP A 110 26.56 -3.51 13.02
N ALA A 111 27.51 -2.75 13.59
CA ALA A 111 28.91 -3.16 13.52
C ALA A 111 29.11 -4.44 14.36
N VAL A 112 29.56 -5.51 13.69
CA VAL A 112 29.89 -6.81 14.29
C VAL A 112 31.40 -6.88 14.46
#